data_f65d885076fbc37f9ba6be6aacf5bc0d
#
_entry.id   f65d885076fbc37f9ba6be6aacf5bc0d
#
_cell.length_a   1.000
_cell.length_b   1.000
_cell.length_c   1.000
_cell.angle_alpha   90.00
_cell.angle_beta   90.00
_cell.angle_gamma   90.00
#
_symmetry.space_group_name_H-M   'P 1'
#
loop_
_entity.id
_entity.type
_entity.pdbx_description
1 polymer ?
#
loop_
_entity_poly.entity_id
_entity_poly.type
_entity_poly.pdbx_seq_one_letter_code
_entity_poly.pdbx_strand_id
1 'polypeptide(L)'
;MKKRLLSTILSFTLVASAFAGCGSAGGNDQGKKNPDSNPDKGASASDASDLSGIDAIIKEAEGMSMEELAKKAIEESNGKTFYGVGNSSRGKNALPSFIEYLQTIDPNYKLEFEWQQPKNNKIFEQLTSDSLKNEGTFAMTLIQDGNQIQTKMVDTGILKTYIPKEWAEANGTTADTYTGFLPLQTLNKVFMYNNTGSATYTNCWDFVYEGSHPLFMGVDSEIVGKNFLMMLTQDKYATWLKEAYDNLDDTKKAYFDPTIKAMQADATDLGLGANGAYALAWIKLYVNNYNEQTDDGPICNTLVDASAKDQSGLLVYSKLRSVEESSSVSVKNVNVAAYQDGYKGIGGYGYCHYLFVTKNSPLPWTACAFIAYMTCTEKGFEPWGKDMGGYSSNPEVAKEIEATFKHSEGGGTEFPAKNDRGFEWWSTTGELVLEDPAYCSEVAFSVGSWIDVLDHYSAGE
;
A
#
# COMPACT_ATOMS: atom_id res chain seq x y z
N MET A 1 -31.68 -30.14 21.36
CA MET A 1 -32.30 -30.62 20.11
C MET A 1 -31.40 -30.20 18.96
N LYS A 2 -30.72 -31.18 18.35
CA LYS A 2 -29.76 -30.96 17.25
C LYS A 2 -30.53 -30.67 15.98
N LYS A 3 -30.28 -29.53 15.31
CA LYS A 3 -30.66 -29.32 13.91
C LYS A 3 -29.38 -29.25 13.06
N ARG A 4 -29.17 -30.31 12.27
CA ARG A 4 -28.20 -30.35 11.19
C ARG A 4 -28.74 -29.54 10.03
N LEU A 5 -28.00 -28.54 9.53
CA LEU A 5 -28.22 -27.96 8.21
C LEU A 5 -27.28 -28.68 7.21
N LEU A 6 -27.90 -29.26 6.20
CA LEU A 6 -27.20 -29.80 5.03
C LEU A 6 -26.71 -28.65 4.15
N SER A 7 -25.43 -28.63 3.87
CA SER A 7 -24.81 -27.80 2.83
C SER A 7 -24.99 -28.49 1.47
N THR A 8 -25.67 -27.83 0.56
CA THR A 8 -25.84 -28.27 -0.83
C THR A 8 -24.71 -27.69 -1.67
N ILE A 9 -23.79 -28.54 -2.09
CA ILE A 9 -22.69 -28.20 -3.01
C ILE A 9 -23.31 -28.12 -4.42
N LEU A 10 -23.27 -26.93 -5.02
CA LEU A 10 -23.67 -26.68 -6.40
C LEU A 10 -22.41 -26.81 -7.31
N SER A 11 -22.31 -27.95 -7.98
CA SER A 11 -21.25 -28.20 -8.96
C SER A 11 -21.57 -27.44 -10.25
N PHE A 12 -20.76 -26.45 -10.62
CA PHE A 12 -20.80 -25.85 -11.95
C PHE A 12 -19.90 -26.65 -12.90
N THR A 13 -20.54 -27.32 -13.85
CA THR A 13 -19.90 -28.00 -14.96
C THR A 13 -19.55 -26.97 -16.05
N LEU A 14 -18.26 -26.82 -16.35
CA LEU A 14 -17.78 -26.05 -17.49
C LEU A 14 -18.06 -26.84 -18.78
N VAL A 15 -18.90 -26.29 -19.66
CA VAL A 15 -19.09 -26.79 -21.03
C VAL A 15 -18.06 -26.09 -21.93
N ALA A 16 -17.08 -26.84 -22.39
CA ALA A 16 -16.17 -26.43 -23.45
C ALA A 16 -16.82 -26.66 -24.81
N SER A 17 -17.16 -25.60 -25.50
CA SER A 17 -17.66 -25.65 -26.88
C SER A 17 -16.49 -25.65 -27.85
N ALA A 18 -16.20 -26.81 -28.44
CA ALA A 18 -15.29 -26.96 -29.58
C ALA A 18 -16.02 -26.58 -30.86
N PHE A 19 -15.58 -25.58 -31.58
CA PHE A 19 -15.97 -25.34 -32.99
C PHE A 19 -14.95 -26.03 -33.89
N ALA A 20 -15.39 -27.11 -34.52
CA ALA A 20 -14.75 -27.74 -35.66
C ALA A 20 -15.30 -27.12 -36.94
N GLY A 21 -14.44 -26.52 -37.76
CA GLY A 21 -14.74 -26.06 -39.11
C GLY A 21 -13.86 -26.82 -40.11
N CYS A 22 -14.46 -27.68 -40.92
CA CYS A 22 -13.87 -28.42 -42.03
C CYS A 22 -13.63 -27.58 -43.26
N GLY A 23 -12.60 -27.94 -44.04
CA GLY A 23 -12.47 -27.56 -45.47
C GLY A 23 -11.04 -27.76 -45.96
N SER A 24 -10.71 -28.87 -46.41
CA SER A 24 -10.55 -29.56 -47.70
C SER A 24 -9.26 -29.27 -48.48
N ALA A 25 -8.44 -30.30 -48.49
CA ALA A 25 -7.73 -30.94 -49.62
C ALA A 25 -6.64 -30.23 -50.45
N GLY A 26 -5.47 -30.85 -50.50
CA GLY A 26 -4.72 -31.02 -51.75
C GLY A 26 -3.19 -30.97 -51.67
N GLY A 27 -2.51 -32.16 -51.75
CA GLY A 27 -1.32 -32.36 -52.57
C GLY A 27 0.07 -32.35 -51.92
N ASN A 28 0.61 -33.55 -51.70
CA ASN A 28 2.00 -34.04 -51.83
C ASN A 28 3.13 -33.04 -52.21
N ASP A 29 4.28 -33.05 -51.57
CA ASP A 29 5.37 -34.03 -51.78
C ASP A 29 6.62 -33.78 -50.89
N GLN A 30 7.48 -34.76 -50.85
CA GLN A 30 8.63 -35.03 -50.00
C GLN A 30 9.78 -34.02 -50.02
N GLY A 31 10.53 -33.92 -48.88
CA GLY A 31 11.89 -33.40 -48.88
C GLY A 31 12.54 -33.25 -47.52
N LYS A 32 13.37 -34.22 -47.13
CA LYS A 32 14.25 -34.26 -45.93
C LYS A 32 15.24 -33.09 -45.85
N LYS A 33 15.46 -32.53 -44.65
CA LYS A 33 16.75 -32.49 -43.90
C LYS A 33 16.72 -31.36 -42.82
N ASN A 34 16.98 -31.76 -41.57
CA ASN A 34 17.54 -30.93 -40.47
C ASN A 34 19.05 -30.71 -40.76
N PRO A 35 19.78 -29.72 -40.21
CA PRO A 35 19.79 -29.29 -38.80
C PRO A 35 20.06 -27.77 -38.57
N ASP A 36 19.88 -27.39 -37.25
CA ASP A 36 20.50 -26.27 -36.52
C ASP A 36 20.41 -24.84 -37.08
N SER A 37 19.59 -24.06 -36.42
CA SER A 37 19.99 -22.70 -35.98
C SER A 37 18.95 -22.09 -35.02
N ASN A 38 19.46 -21.74 -33.86
CA ASN A 38 18.86 -20.94 -32.80
C ASN A 38 18.31 -19.62 -33.36
N PRO A 39 17.04 -19.25 -33.11
CA PRO A 39 16.65 -17.86 -33.29
C PRO A 39 16.61 -17.15 -31.94
N ASP A 40 17.58 -16.28 -31.79
CA ASP A 40 17.54 -15.12 -30.94
C ASP A 40 16.17 -14.42 -31.07
N LYS A 41 15.30 -14.57 -30.09
CA LYS A 41 14.10 -13.74 -30.00
C LYS A 41 14.51 -12.44 -29.32
N GLY A 42 14.99 -11.52 -30.13
CA GLY A 42 14.99 -10.10 -29.75
C GLY A 42 13.58 -9.68 -29.36
N ALA A 43 13.44 -9.16 -28.14
CA ALA A 43 12.25 -8.48 -27.73
C ALA A 43 12.00 -7.34 -28.74
N SER A 44 10.94 -7.48 -29.51
CA SER A 44 10.44 -6.43 -30.40
C SER A 44 9.99 -5.28 -29.51
N ALA A 45 10.65 -4.15 -29.60
CA ALA A 45 10.11 -2.88 -29.14
C ALA A 45 8.74 -2.71 -29.83
N SER A 46 7.66 -2.74 -29.06
CA SER A 46 6.33 -2.42 -29.56
C SER A 46 6.34 -0.97 -30.02
N ASP A 47 6.11 -0.76 -31.31
CA ASP A 47 6.08 0.55 -31.92
C ASP A 47 5.13 1.49 -31.18
N ALA A 48 5.65 2.65 -30.74
CA ALA A 48 4.89 3.75 -30.12
C ALA A 48 3.80 4.34 -31.07
N SER A 49 3.68 3.83 -32.28
CA SER A 49 2.75 4.31 -33.31
C SER A 49 1.31 3.84 -33.19
N ASP A 50 1.01 2.87 -32.28
CA ASP A 50 -0.34 2.31 -32.12
C ASP A 50 -1.08 2.78 -30.84
N LEU A 51 -0.45 3.60 -29.99
CA LEU A 51 -1.10 4.16 -28.81
C LEU A 51 -2.04 5.30 -29.19
N SER A 52 -3.21 5.37 -28.57
CA SER A 52 -4.19 6.43 -28.81
C SER A 52 -4.74 7.00 -27.48
N GLY A 53 -5.26 8.23 -27.53
CA GLY A 53 -5.87 8.85 -26.38
C GLY A 53 -4.93 9.07 -25.19
N ILE A 54 -5.36 8.70 -23.98
CA ILE A 54 -4.62 8.95 -22.75
C ILE A 54 -3.31 8.16 -22.68
N ASP A 55 -3.26 6.96 -23.22
CA ASP A 55 -2.05 6.14 -23.21
C ASP A 55 -0.92 6.79 -24.03
N ALA A 56 -1.27 7.46 -25.17
CA ALA A 56 -0.31 8.22 -25.96
C ALA A 56 0.21 9.46 -25.21
N ILE A 57 -0.69 10.16 -24.51
CA ILE A 57 -0.32 11.33 -23.69
C ILE A 57 0.62 10.92 -22.57
N ILE A 58 0.31 9.85 -21.84
CA ILE A 58 1.16 9.33 -20.76
C ILE A 58 2.54 8.97 -21.32
N LYS A 59 2.58 8.24 -22.43
CA LYS A 59 3.86 7.84 -23.05
C LYS A 59 4.72 9.02 -23.48
N GLU A 60 4.11 10.08 -24.01
CA GLU A 60 4.82 11.33 -24.34
C GLU A 60 5.30 12.03 -23.04
N ALA A 61 4.44 12.10 -22.01
CA ALA A 61 4.73 12.74 -20.73
C ALA A 61 5.89 12.06 -19.96
N GLU A 62 6.05 10.74 -20.08
CA GLU A 62 7.15 9.99 -19.46
C GLU A 62 8.55 10.40 -19.98
N GLY A 63 8.62 10.99 -21.17
CA GLY A 63 9.87 11.52 -21.74
C GLY A 63 10.16 12.99 -21.41
N MET A 64 9.17 13.70 -20.83
CA MET A 64 9.24 15.15 -20.62
C MET A 64 9.87 15.53 -19.29
N SER A 65 10.52 16.70 -19.28
CA SER A 65 10.93 17.38 -18.06
C SER A 65 9.72 18.05 -17.38
N MET A 66 9.88 18.39 -16.09
CA MET A 66 8.87 19.13 -15.34
C MET A 66 8.44 20.44 -16.01
N GLU A 67 9.39 21.18 -16.63
CA GLU A 67 9.07 22.44 -17.31
C GLU A 67 8.26 22.20 -18.59
N GLU A 68 8.56 21.16 -19.36
CA GLU A 68 7.79 20.80 -20.56
C GLU A 68 6.37 20.35 -20.19
N LEU A 69 6.22 19.54 -19.15
CA LEU A 69 4.92 19.15 -18.60
C LEU A 69 4.11 20.36 -18.11
N ALA A 70 4.76 21.30 -17.42
CA ALA A 70 4.12 22.52 -16.95
C ALA A 70 3.55 23.35 -18.12
N LYS A 71 4.28 23.48 -19.23
CA LYS A 71 3.79 24.16 -20.43
C LYS A 71 2.56 23.46 -21.03
N LYS A 72 2.59 22.14 -21.13
CA LYS A 72 1.42 21.34 -21.58
C LYS A 72 0.22 21.51 -20.66
N ALA A 73 0.44 21.49 -19.36
CA ALA A 73 -0.62 21.70 -18.36
C ALA A 73 -1.26 23.09 -18.48
N ILE A 74 -0.45 24.14 -18.68
CA ILE A 74 -0.95 25.51 -18.89
C ILE A 74 -1.80 25.60 -20.15
N GLU A 75 -1.34 25.04 -21.27
CA GLU A 75 -2.07 25.02 -22.55
C GLU A 75 -3.41 24.27 -22.41
N GLU A 76 -3.43 23.16 -21.66
CA GLU A 76 -4.61 22.31 -21.51
C GLU A 76 -5.66 22.93 -20.56
N SER A 77 -5.24 23.49 -19.44
CA SER A 77 -6.14 23.69 -18.30
C SER A 77 -6.37 25.16 -17.89
N ASN A 78 -5.76 26.13 -18.56
CA ASN A 78 -5.96 27.56 -18.22
C ASN A 78 -7.45 27.95 -18.27
N GLY A 79 -7.96 28.48 -17.14
CA GLY A 79 -9.35 28.88 -16.97
C GLY A 79 -10.34 27.73 -16.74
N LYS A 80 -9.86 26.49 -16.54
CA LYS A 80 -10.68 25.31 -16.24
C LYS A 80 -10.68 24.95 -14.75
N THR A 81 -11.42 23.90 -14.40
CA THR A 81 -11.45 23.33 -13.06
C THR A 81 -10.80 21.92 -13.08
N PHE A 82 -9.85 21.69 -12.19
CA PHE A 82 -9.21 20.41 -11.98
C PHE A 82 -9.93 19.63 -10.87
N TYR A 83 -10.39 18.44 -11.16
CA TYR A 83 -11.02 17.55 -10.18
C TYR A 83 -10.10 16.38 -9.87
N GLY A 84 -9.74 16.21 -8.59
CA GLY A 84 -9.01 15.07 -8.09
C GLY A 84 -9.81 14.29 -7.03
N VAL A 85 -9.45 13.03 -6.83
CA VAL A 85 -10.06 12.19 -5.79
C VAL A 85 -8.99 11.35 -5.11
N GLY A 86 -9.08 11.17 -3.77
CA GLY A 86 -8.05 10.40 -3.07
C GLY A 86 -8.41 10.02 -1.65
N ASN A 87 -7.69 9.04 -1.10
CA ASN A 87 -7.79 8.66 0.31
C ASN A 87 -7.20 9.72 1.27
N SER A 88 -6.38 10.64 0.75
CA SER A 88 -5.80 11.74 1.52
C SER A 88 -6.35 13.09 1.08
N SER A 89 -6.80 13.92 2.04
CA SER A 89 -7.20 15.31 1.78
C SER A 89 -6.02 16.20 1.36
N ARG A 90 -4.79 15.72 1.48
CA ARG A 90 -3.56 16.49 1.23
C ARG A 90 -3.37 16.90 -0.23
N GLY A 91 -3.98 16.17 -1.18
CA GLY A 91 -4.01 16.60 -2.58
C GLY A 91 -4.54 18.04 -2.75
N LYS A 92 -5.57 18.39 -1.99
CA LYS A 92 -6.08 19.76 -1.96
C LYS A 92 -5.06 20.79 -1.41
N ASN A 93 -4.14 20.35 -0.52
CA ASN A 93 -3.13 21.23 0.05
C ASN A 93 -1.92 21.42 -0.90
N ALA A 94 -1.66 20.47 -1.79
CA ALA A 94 -0.58 20.55 -2.79
C ALA A 94 -0.97 21.35 -4.03
N LEU A 95 -2.26 21.44 -4.36
CA LEU A 95 -2.74 22.14 -5.56
C LEU A 95 -2.41 23.65 -5.57
N PRO A 96 -2.53 24.42 -4.49
CA PRO A 96 -2.16 25.83 -4.50
C PRO A 96 -0.68 26.06 -4.88
N SER A 97 0.24 25.28 -4.32
CA SER A 97 1.67 25.42 -4.63
C SER A 97 1.99 24.98 -6.07
N PHE A 98 1.25 24.00 -6.62
CA PHE A 98 1.34 23.63 -8.02
C PHE A 98 0.88 24.76 -8.94
N ILE A 99 -0.24 25.44 -8.62
CA ILE A 99 -0.73 26.60 -9.38
C ILE A 99 0.30 27.74 -9.33
N GLU A 100 0.87 28.01 -8.15
CA GLU A 100 1.95 29.00 -8.01
C GLU A 100 3.16 28.64 -8.88
N TYR A 101 3.54 27.37 -8.95
CA TYR A 101 4.61 26.91 -9.83
C TYR A 101 4.29 27.17 -11.30
N LEU A 102 3.08 26.86 -11.77
CA LEU A 102 2.66 27.14 -13.14
C LEU A 102 2.63 28.65 -13.43
N GLN A 103 2.27 29.49 -12.44
CA GLN A 103 2.29 30.95 -12.56
C GLN A 103 3.71 31.54 -12.64
N THR A 104 4.75 30.81 -12.25
CA THR A 104 6.13 31.25 -12.53
C THR A 104 6.46 31.19 -14.04
N ILE A 105 5.73 30.39 -14.80
CA ILE A 105 5.89 30.21 -16.26
C ILE A 105 4.92 31.14 -17.03
N ASP A 106 3.64 31.14 -16.65
CA ASP A 106 2.63 32.08 -17.14
C ASP A 106 1.95 32.80 -15.99
N PRO A 107 2.32 34.06 -15.71
CA PRO A 107 1.73 34.84 -14.61
C PRO A 107 0.21 35.05 -14.70
N ASN A 108 -0.41 34.83 -15.88
CA ASN A 108 -1.86 34.95 -16.06
C ASN A 108 -2.61 33.63 -15.91
N TYR A 109 -1.91 32.54 -15.66
CA TYR A 109 -2.51 31.23 -15.52
C TYR A 109 -3.51 31.19 -14.36
N LYS A 110 -4.65 30.54 -14.60
CA LYS A 110 -5.72 30.35 -13.63
C LYS A 110 -6.24 28.92 -13.70
N LEU A 111 -6.29 28.26 -12.58
CA LEU A 111 -6.89 26.94 -12.43
C LEU A 111 -7.76 26.96 -11.16
N GLU A 112 -9.01 26.58 -11.29
CA GLU A 112 -9.84 26.21 -10.15
C GLU A 112 -9.62 24.74 -9.85
N PHE A 113 -9.89 24.30 -8.60
CA PHE A 113 -9.75 22.92 -8.25
C PHE A 113 -10.74 22.45 -7.20
N GLU A 114 -11.11 21.17 -7.31
CA GLU A 114 -11.86 20.44 -6.31
C GLU A 114 -11.17 19.11 -6.03
N TRP A 115 -11.09 18.77 -4.74
CA TRP A 115 -10.53 17.51 -4.30
C TRP A 115 -11.52 16.78 -3.42
N GLN A 116 -11.90 15.56 -3.80
CA GLN A 116 -12.81 14.72 -3.04
C GLN A 116 -12.05 13.68 -2.23
N GLN A 117 -12.54 13.39 -1.01
CA GLN A 117 -11.98 12.37 -0.14
C GLN A 117 -13.10 11.45 0.35
N PRO A 118 -13.55 10.50 -0.48
CA PRO A 118 -14.50 9.49 -0.05
C PRO A 118 -13.83 8.54 0.96
N LYS A 119 -14.62 8.07 1.93
CA LYS A 119 -14.14 7.11 2.92
C LYS A 119 -14.10 5.70 2.36
N ASN A 120 -13.06 4.93 2.78
CA ASN A 120 -12.92 3.51 2.52
C ASN A 120 -13.11 3.15 1.02
N ASN A 121 -13.80 2.04 0.75
CA ASN A 121 -14.01 1.49 -0.59
C ASN A 121 -14.88 2.36 -1.53
N LYS A 122 -15.54 3.41 -1.04
CA LYS A 122 -16.35 4.31 -1.87
C LYS A 122 -15.53 4.99 -2.98
N ILE A 123 -14.22 5.13 -2.79
CA ILE A 123 -13.36 5.70 -3.84
C ILE A 123 -13.31 4.78 -5.07
N PHE A 124 -13.26 3.46 -4.88
CA PHE A 124 -13.25 2.48 -5.97
C PHE A 124 -14.56 2.48 -6.73
N GLU A 125 -15.69 2.61 -6.02
CA GLU A 125 -17.03 2.75 -6.63
C GLU A 125 -17.14 4.03 -7.47
N GLN A 126 -16.63 5.16 -6.96
CA GLN A 126 -16.63 6.43 -7.68
C GLN A 126 -15.77 6.38 -8.94
N LEU A 127 -14.55 5.84 -8.86
CA LEU A 127 -13.66 5.70 -10.00
C LEU A 127 -14.24 4.76 -11.06
N THR A 128 -14.84 3.64 -10.63
CA THR A 128 -15.55 2.73 -11.54
C THR A 128 -16.70 3.41 -12.24
N SER A 129 -17.54 4.13 -11.51
CA SER A 129 -18.67 4.88 -12.08
C SER A 129 -18.19 5.97 -13.04
N ASP A 130 -17.11 6.67 -12.70
CA ASP A 130 -16.52 7.74 -13.53
C ASP A 130 -15.96 7.18 -14.85
N SER A 131 -15.35 5.99 -14.81
CA SER A 131 -14.78 5.33 -15.97
C SER A 131 -15.79 4.91 -17.05
N LEU A 132 -17.09 4.88 -16.72
CA LEU A 132 -18.18 4.57 -17.64
C LEU A 132 -18.66 5.78 -18.44
N LYS A 133 -18.23 7.00 -18.09
CA LYS A 133 -18.56 8.23 -18.81
C LYS A 133 -17.70 8.35 -20.07
N ASN A 134 -18.20 9.05 -21.08
CA ASN A 134 -17.40 9.36 -22.28
C ASN A 134 -16.22 10.29 -21.93
N GLU A 135 -16.44 11.26 -21.05
CA GLU A 135 -15.44 12.12 -20.45
C GLU A 135 -15.58 12.02 -18.94
N GLY A 136 -14.50 11.67 -18.24
CA GLY A 136 -14.48 11.52 -16.79
C GLY A 136 -14.62 12.85 -16.08
N THR A 137 -14.92 12.78 -14.79
CA THR A 137 -14.88 13.96 -13.92
C THR A 137 -13.49 14.14 -13.34
N PHE A 138 -12.87 13.05 -12.88
CA PHE A 138 -11.60 13.10 -12.18
C PHE A 138 -10.42 13.01 -13.15
N ALA A 139 -9.48 13.94 -13.03
CA ALA A 139 -8.26 13.92 -13.83
C ALA A 139 -7.26 12.88 -13.31
N MET A 140 -7.19 12.72 -12.00
CA MET A 140 -6.29 11.78 -11.33
C MET A 140 -6.84 11.28 -10.01
N THR A 141 -6.16 10.28 -9.46
CA THR A 141 -6.42 9.77 -8.10
C THR A 141 -5.14 9.54 -7.31
N LEU A 142 -5.27 9.66 -5.97
CA LEU A 142 -4.28 9.28 -4.97
C LEU A 142 -4.92 8.27 -4.02
N ILE A 143 -4.56 7.00 -4.15
CA ILE A 143 -5.20 5.90 -3.42
C ILE A 143 -4.20 4.96 -2.76
N GLN A 144 -4.67 4.26 -1.75
CA GLN A 144 -3.98 3.17 -1.06
C GLN A 144 -4.70 1.84 -1.32
N ASP A 145 -4.10 0.72 -0.88
CA ASP A 145 -4.61 -0.64 -1.07
C ASP A 145 -4.20 -1.26 -2.40
N GLY A 146 -2.96 -1.71 -2.44
CA GLY A 146 -2.35 -2.28 -3.63
C GLY A 146 -3.14 -3.45 -4.27
N ASN A 147 -3.76 -4.31 -3.45
CA ASN A 147 -4.55 -5.44 -3.96
C ASN A 147 -5.78 -4.96 -4.77
N GLN A 148 -6.61 -4.08 -4.20
CA GLN A 148 -7.78 -3.57 -4.93
C GLN A 148 -7.40 -2.67 -6.11
N ILE A 149 -6.29 -1.93 -5.98
CA ILE A 149 -5.74 -1.14 -7.09
C ILE A 149 -5.41 -2.06 -8.26
N GLN A 150 -4.65 -3.14 -8.00
CA GLN A 150 -4.29 -4.08 -9.06
C GLN A 150 -5.55 -4.69 -9.70
N THR A 151 -6.34 -5.39 -8.89
CA THR A 151 -7.42 -6.23 -9.39
C THR A 151 -8.64 -5.47 -9.93
N LYS A 152 -8.99 -4.33 -9.31
CA LYS A 152 -10.22 -3.59 -9.66
C LYS A 152 -9.98 -2.40 -10.58
N MET A 153 -8.75 -1.85 -10.58
CA MET A 153 -8.51 -0.56 -11.25
C MET A 153 -7.53 -0.68 -12.41
N VAL A 154 -6.36 -1.29 -12.19
CA VAL A 154 -5.32 -1.37 -13.22
C VAL A 154 -5.61 -2.50 -14.21
N ASP A 155 -5.89 -3.71 -13.74
CA ASP A 155 -6.21 -4.87 -14.62
C ASP A 155 -7.46 -4.61 -15.48
N THR A 156 -8.37 -3.81 -14.99
CA THR A 156 -9.59 -3.40 -15.71
C THR A 156 -9.39 -2.16 -16.60
N GLY A 157 -8.19 -1.55 -16.56
CA GLY A 157 -7.85 -0.37 -17.34
C GLY A 157 -8.52 0.93 -16.90
N ILE A 158 -9.14 0.97 -15.71
CA ILE A 158 -9.80 2.17 -15.13
C ILE A 158 -8.76 3.23 -14.74
N LEU A 159 -7.61 2.79 -14.24
CA LEU A 159 -6.49 3.65 -13.89
C LEU A 159 -5.29 3.37 -14.78
N LYS A 160 -4.54 4.43 -15.08
CA LYS A 160 -3.34 4.42 -15.91
C LYS A 160 -2.14 4.85 -15.09
N THR A 161 -1.12 4.02 -15.06
CA THR A 161 0.16 4.35 -14.43
C THR A 161 0.91 5.36 -15.29
N TYR A 162 1.43 6.39 -14.66
CA TYR A 162 2.33 7.37 -15.24
C TYR A 162 3.58 7.46 -14.36
N ILE A 163 4.76 7.34 -14.95
CA ILE A 163 6.04 7.39 -14.22
C ILE A 163 6.81 8.63 -14.67
N PRO A 164 6.93 9.67 -13.82
CA PRO A 164 7.67 10.87 -14.14
C PRO A 164 9.15 10.58 -14.39
N LYS A 165 9.74 11.22 -15.39
CA LYS A 165 11.13 11.05 -15.80
C LYS A 165 12.10 11.24 -14.63
N GLU A 166 11.99 12.38 -13.92
CA GLU A 166 12.89 12.72 -12.82
C GLU A 166 12.74 11.76 -11.64
N TRP A 167 11.52 11.26 -11.38
CA TRP A 167 11.31 10.23 -10.38
C TRP A 167 12.00 8.92 -10.76
N ALA A 168 11.87 8.51 -12.02
CA ALA A 168 12.49 7.29 -12.53
C ALA A 168 14.02 7.39 -12.46
N GLU A 169 14.59 8.51 -12.90
CA GLU A 169 16.03 8.79 -12.83
C GLU A 169 16.55 8.76 -11.39
N ALA A 170 15.85 9.38 -10.44
CA ALA A 170 16.21 9.39 -9.02
C ALA A 170 16.19 7.98 -8.40
N ASN A 171 15.33 7.09 -8.89
CA ASN A 171 15.20 5.70 -8.48
C ASN A 171 16.05 4.72 -9.31
N GLY A 172 16.89 5.21 -10.23
CA GLY A 172 17.78 4.38 -11.05
C GLY A 172 17.04 3.47 -12.03
N THR A 173 15.85 3.87 -12.49
CA THR A 173 14.99 3.11 -13.40
C THR A 173 14.53 3.99 -14.58
N THR A 174 13.65 3.45 -15.40
CA THR A 174 12.95 4.17 -16.47
C THR A 174 11.48 3.80 -16.46
N ALA A 175 10.61 4.61 -17.07
CA ALA A 175 9.19 4.28 -17.21
C ALA A 175 8.96 2.92 -17.89
N ASP A 176 9.82 2.56 -18.87
CA ASP A 176 9.71 1.29 -19.60
C ASP A 176 10.15 0.06 -18.77
N THR A 177 11.00 0.24 -17.78
CA THR A 177 11.54 -0.86 -16.96
C THR A 177 10.91 -0.99 -15.60
N TYR A 178 10.23 0.06 -15.12
CA TYR A 178 9.52 0.03 -13.86
C TYR A 178 8.14 -0.62 -14.01
N THR A 179 7.90 -1.71 -13.31
CA THR A 179 6.68 -2.51 -13.43
C THR A 179 5.67 -2.29 -12.30
N GLY A 180 6.00 -1.44 -11.33
CA GLY A 180 5.13 -1.13 -10.19
C GLY A 180 4.18 0.05 -10.43
N PHE A 181 3.36 0.34 -9.43
CA PHE A 181 2.60 1.59 -9.38
C PHE A 181 3.49 2.74 -8.92
N LEU A 182 3.23 3.97 -9.37
CA LEU A 182 3.95 5.13 -8.89
C LEU A 182 3.57 5.43 -7.43
N PRO A 183 4.45 5.20 -6.45
CA PRO A 183 4.19 5.60 -5.09
C PRO A 183 4.49 7.09 -4.92
N LEU A 184 3.62 7.80 -4.21
CA LEU A 184 3.92 9.15 -3.73
C LEU A 184 4.74 9.08 -2.44
N GLN A 185 4.29 8.23 -1.53
CA GLN A 185 4.88 8.07 -0.20
C GLN A 185 4.67 6.67 0.33
N THR A 186 5.52 6.29 1.27
CA THR A 186 5.28 5.16 2.18
C THR A 186 4.85 5.71 3.53
N LEU A 187 3.85 5.10 4.13
CA LEU A 187 3.43 5.27 5.52
C LEU A 187 3.74 3.99 6.30
N ASN A 188 3.96 4.12 7.60
CA ASN A 188 4.19 2.98 8.47
C ASN A 188 3.11 2.86 9.55
N LYS A 189 2.49 1.68 9.64
CA LYS A 189 1.79 1.24 10.84
C LYS A 189 2.74 0.38 11.66
N VAL A 190 2.94 0.73 12.92
CA VAL A 190 3.94 0.06 13.75
C VAL A 190 3.32 -0.42 15.06
N PHE A 191 3.89 -1.49 15.60
CA PHE A 191 3.48 -2.01 16.89
C PHE A 191 3.94 -1.08 18.02
N MET A 192 2.97 -0.62 18.79
CA MET A 192 3.17 0.21 19.97
C MET A 192 2.47 -0.38 21.18
N TYR A 193 2.94 -0.04 22.36
CA TYR A 193 2.27 -0.41 23.62
C TYR A 193 2.39 0.70 24.67
N ASN A 194 1.39 0.76 25.55
CA ASN A 194 1.43 1.63 26.71
C ASN A 194 2.41 1.07 27.74
N ASN A 195 3.37 1.90 28.16
CA ASN A 195 4.47 1.50 29.05
C ASN A 195 4.24 1.84 30.52
N THR A 196 3.04 2.28 30.91
CA THR A 196 2.72 2.64 32.30
C THR A 196 2.35 1.44 33.17
N GLY A 197 2.27 0.25 32.59
CA GLY A 197 2.08 -1.03 33.28
C GLY A 197 3.38 -1.80 33.45
N SER A 198 3.30 -3.11 33.39
CA SER A 198 4.40 -4.06 33.60
C SER A 198 4.74 -4.90 32.36
N ALA A 199 3.91 -4.90 31.32
CA ALA A 199 4.14 -5.67 30.12
C ALA A 199 5.35 -5.16 29.34
N THR A 200 6.09 -6.09 28.78
CA THR A 200 7.20 -5.83 27.87
C THR A 200 6.97 -6.58 26.57
N TYR A 201 7.12 -5.88 25.46
CA TYR A 201 6.96 -6.46 24.13
C TYR A 201 8.33 -6.48 23.46
N THR A 202 9.02 -7.63 23.57
CA THR A 202 10.37 -7.82 23.03
C THR A 202 10.40 -8.70 21.78
N ASN A 203 9.23 -9.20 21.39
CA ASN A 203 9.07 -10.10 20.27
C ASN A 203 7.70 -9.88 19.62
N CYS A 204 7.61 -10.00 18.29
CA CYS A 204 6.32 -9.83 17.59
C CYS A 204 5.26 -10.87 18.01
N TRP A 205 5.66 -12.03 18.55
CA TRP A 205 4.75 -13.02 19.10
C TRP A 205 4.12 -12.61 20.43
N ASP A 206 4.65 -11.59 21.10
CA ASP A 206 4.04 -11.06 22.33
C ASP A 206 2.67 -10.41 22.06
N PHE A 207 2.44 -9.92 20.83
CA PHE A 207 1.15 -9.34 20.41
C PHE A 207 0.04 -10.37 20.16
N VAL A 208 0.39 -11.64 20.13
CA VAL A 208 -0.54 -12.77 19.93
C VAL A 208 -0.48 -13.81 21.07
N TYR A 209 0.24 -13.47 22.14
CA TYR A 209 0.34 -14.34 23.32
C TYR A 209 -0.95 -14.29 24.16
N GLU A 210 -1.12 -15.24 25.06
CA GLU A 210 -2.27 -15.40 25.93
C GLU A 210 -2.70 -14.08 26.60
N GLY A 211 -3.96 -13.70 26.43
CA GLY A 211 -4.54 -12.48 27.00
C GLY A 211 -4.14 -11.17 26.31
N SER A 212 -3.38 -11.23 25.21
CA SER A 212 -3.09 -10.05 24.39
C SER A 212 -4.29 -9.73 23.50
N HIS A 213 -4.78 -8.49 23.58
CA HIS A 213 -5.84 -7.96 22.71
C HIS A 213 -5.37 -6.65 22.09
N PRO A 214 -4.45 -6.70 21.08
CA PRO A 214 -3.93 -5.49 20.47
C PRO A 214 -5.04 -4.70 19.78
N LEU A 215 -5.02 -3.38 19.92
CA LEU A 215 -5.93 -2.50 19.20
C LEU A 215 -5.55 -2.47 17.71
N PHE A 216 -6.52 -2.66 16.84
CA PHE A 216 -6.31 -2.72 15.39
C PHE A 216 -7.56 -2.26 14.64
N MET A 217 -7.40 -1.71 13.44
CA MET A 217 -8.53 -1.26 12.62
C MET A 217 -9.31 -2.41 11.96
N GLY A 218 -8.84 -3.63 12.09
CA GLY A 218 -9.49 -4.81 11.55
C GLY A 218 -9.12 -5.12 10.10
N VAL A 219 -9.73 -6.19 9.61
CA VAL A 219 -9.50 -6.70 8.24
C VAL A 219 -10.65 -6.38 7.29
N ASP A 220 -11.84 -6.11 7.82
CA ASP A 220 -13.05 -5.86 7.04
C ASP A 220 -13.27 -4.37 6.77
N SER A 221 -13.00 -3.52 7.76
CA SER A 221 -13.21 -2.08 7.69
C SER A 221 -12.06 -1.35 7.00
N GLU A 222 -10.83 -1.87 7.12
CA GLU A 222 -9.64 -1.32 6.49
C GLU A 222 -8.83 -2.40 5.75
N ILE A 223 -8.84 -2.32 4.43
CA ILE A 223 -8.20 -3.30 3.55
C ILE A 223 -6.68 -3.30 3.67
N VAL A 224 -6.08 -2.17 4.03
CA VAL A 224 -4.64 -2.07 4.35
C VAL A 224 -4.24 -3.07 5.46
N GLY A 225 -5.10 -3.28 6.46
CA GLY A 225 -4.87 -4.27 7.51
C GLY A 225 -4.86 -5.71 6.97
N LYS A 226 -5.77 -6.04 6.05
CA LYS A 226 -5.80 -7.35 5.40
C LYS A 226 -4.58 -7.57 4.51
N ASN A 227 -4.15 -6.55 3.76
CA ASN A 227 -2.92 -6.62 2.96
C ASN A 227 -1.70 -6.89 3.83
N PHE A 228 -1.60 -6.26 5.01
CA PHE A 228 -0.56 -6.57 5.98
C PHE A 228 -0.51 -8.06 6.33
N LEU A 229 -1.66 -8.64 6.67
CA LEU A 229 -1.72 -10.07 7.03
C LEU A 229 -1.36 -10.97 5.84
N MET A 230 -1.84 -10.66 4.63
CA MET A 230 -1.45 -11.40 3.43
C MET A 230 0.06 -11.32 3.17
N MET A 231 0.68 -10.17 3.34
CA MET A 231 2.14 -10.01 3.16
C MET A 231 2.96 -10.91 4.08
N LEU A 232 2.46 -11.23 5.29
CA LEU A 232 3.17 -12.11 6.23
C LEU A 232 3.38 -13.53 5.68
N THR A 233 2.60 -13.95 4.69
CA THR A 233 2.74 -15.27 4.06
C THR A 233 3.83 -15.33 2.98
N GLN A 234 4.40 -14.19 2.56
CA GLN A 234 5.58 -14.15 1.71
C GLN A 234 6.78 -14.79 2.43
N ASP A 235 7.57 -15.60 1.74
CA ASP A 235 8.67 -16.39 2.32
C ASP A 235 9.61 -15.56 3.21
N LYS A 236 9.92 -14.34 2.77
CA LYS A 236 10.76 -13.41 3.52
C LYS A 236 10.19 -13.14 4.92
N TYR A 237 8.92 -12.76 5.00
CA TYR A 237 8.28 -12.35 6.25
C TYR A 237 7.87 -13.55 7.11
N ALA A 238 7.48 -14.66 6.49
CA ALA A 238 7.28 -15.92 7.18
C ALA A 238 8.59 -16.41 7.85
N THR A 239 9.74 -16.16 7.23
CA THR A 239 11.05 -16.45 7.82
C THR A 239 11.33 -15.56 9.03
N TRP A 240 11.05 -14.25 8.98
CA TRP A 240 11.19 -13.37 10.14
C TRP A 240 10.32 -13.80 11.32
N LEU A 241 9.08 -14.23 11.07
CA LEU A 241 8.19 -14.77 12.09
C LEU A 241 8.74 -16.05 12.71
N LYS A 242 9.31 -16.96 11.90
CA LYS A 242 9.95 -18.18 12.38
C LYS A 242 11.20 -17.88 13.21
N GLU A 243 12.06 -16.99 12.76
CA GLU A 243 13.25 -16.57 13.49
C GLU A 243 12.91 -15.91 14.83
N ALA A 244 11.85 -15.09 14.86
CA ALA A 244 11.33 -14.51 16.09
C ALA A 244 10.81 -15.60 17.04
N TYR A 245 10.06 -16.59 16.54
CA TYR A 245 9.61 -17.74 17.30
C TYR A 245 10.79 -18.53 17.91
N ASP A 246 11.85 -18.76 17.15
CA ASP A 246 13.04 -19.49 17.63
C ASP A 246 13.69 -18.81 18.84
N ASN A 247 13.54 -17.49 18.98
CA ASN A 247 14.05 -16.69 20.10
C ASN A 247 13.11 -16.63 21.33
N LEU A 248 11.96 -17.25 21.28
CA LEU A 248 11.04 -17.35 22.44
C LEU A 248 11.57 -18.31 23.48
N ASP A 249 11.18 -18.11 24.73
CA ASP A 249 11.37 -19.10 25.80
C ASP A 249 10.48 -20.34 25.62
N ASP A 250 10.79 -21.42 26.34
CA ASP A 250 10.10 -22.70 26.21
C ASP A 250 8.61 -22.62 26.59
N THR A 251 8.24 -21.72 27.50
CA THR A 251 6.83 -21.54 27.92
C THR A 251 6.01 -20.96 26.78
N LYS A 252 6.51 -19.90 26.14
CA LYS A 252 5.85 -19.28 24.98
C LYS A 252 5.83 -20.24 23.79
N LYS A 253 6.92 -20.97 23.51
CA LYS A 253 6.94 -21.99 22.46
C LYS A 253 5.85 -23.05 22.69
N ALA A 254 5.75 -23.59 23.91
CA ALA A 254 4.72 -24.57 24.24
C ALA A 254 3.29 -24.04 24.04
N TYR A 255 3.06 -22.74 24.21
CA TYR A 255 1.77 -22.09 23.91
C TYR A 255 1.48 -22.06 22.41
N PHE A 256 2.46 -21.71 21.57
CA PHE A 256 2.26 -21.52 20.14
C PHE A 256 2.34 -22.83 19.32
N ASP A 257 3.10 -23.83 19.78
CA ASP A 257 3.34 -25.09 19.07
C ASP A 257 2.06 -25.80 18.57
N PRO A 258 0.99 -25.91 19.36
CA PRO A 258 -0.24 -26.56 18.90
C PRO A 258 -0.86 -25.85 17.69
N THR A 259 -0.85 -24.50 17.70
CA THR A 259 -1.40 -23.68 16.60
C THR A 259 -0.52 -23.79 15.36
N ILE A 260 0.81 -23.68 15.49
CA ILE A 260 1.74 -23.82 14.37
C ILE A 260 1.59 -25.20 13.74
N LYS A 261 1.50 -26.26 14.56
CA LYS A 261 1.29 -27.61 14.05
C LYS A 261 -0.04 -27.77 13.32
N ALA A 262 -1.10 -27.16 13.81
CA ALA A 262 -2.42 -27.20 13.16
C ALA A 262 -2.41 -26.48 11.80
N MET A 263 -1.56 -25.47 11.61
CA MET A 263 -1.46 -24.69 10.37
C MET A 263 -0.59 -25.34 9.27
N GLN A 264 0.04 -26.48 9.53
CA GLN A 264 0.89 -27.17 8.53
C GLN A 264 0.11 -27.61 7.28
N ALA A 265 -1.09 -28.16 7.48
CA ALA A 265 -1.94 -28.58 6.37
C ALA A 265 -2.41 -27.39 5.54
N ASP A 266 -2.93 -26.36 6.20
CA ASP A 266 -3.39 -25.12 5.54
C ASP A 266 -2.25 -24.45 4.75
N ALA A 267 -1.03 -24.38 5.31
CA ALA A 267 0.12 -23.82 4.63
C ALA A 267 0.47 -24.61 3.35
N THR A 268 0.36 -25.94 3.39
CA THR A 268 0.56 -26.79 2.22
C THR A 268 -0.52 -26.58 1.17
N ASP A 269 -1.78 -26.56 1.59
CA ASP A 269 -2.94 -26.39 0.70
C ASP A 269 -2.97 -25.01 0.03
N LEU A 270 -2.47 -23.98 0.74
CA LEU A 270 -2.31 -22.63 0.22
C LEU A 270 -1.03 -22.44 -0.60
N GLY A 271 -0.19 -23.46 -0.75
CA GLY A 271 1.05 -23.41 -1.54
C GLY A 271 2.14 -22.53 -0.94
N LEU A 272 2.12 -22.31 0.38
CA LEU A 272 3.09 -21.46 1.06
C LEU A 272 4.43 -22.18 1.25
N GLY A 273 5.51 -21.40 1.37
CA GLY A 273 6.85 -21.91 1.61
C GLY A 273 7.04 -22.57 2.96
N ALA A 274 8.26 -23.04 3.24
CA ALA A 274 8.60 -23.85 4.40
C ALA A 274 8.20 -23.27 5.77
N ASN A 275 8.15 -21.94 5.88
CA ASN A 275 7.79 -21.22 7.10
C ASN A 275 6.32 -20.74 7.12
N GLY A 276 5.52 -21.08 6.11
CA GLY A 276 4.13 -20.65 5.95
C GLY A 276 3.25 -20.96 7.16
N ALA A 277 3.46 -22.10 7.84
CA ALA A 277 2.71 -22.45 9.04
C ALA A 277 2.92 -21.47 10.21
N TYR A 278 4.10 -20.88 10.35
CA TYR A 278 4.37 -19.83 11.36
C TYR A 278 3.62 -18.55 11.03
N ALA A 279 3.59 -18.17 9.75
CA ALA A 279 2.81 -17.01 9.30
C ALA A 279 1.31 -17.21 9.55
N LEU A 280 0.75 -18.34 9.13
CA LEU A 280 -0.67 -18.64 9.35
C LEU A 280 -1.04 -18.73 10.84
N ALA A 281 -0.16 -19.31 11.67
CA ALA A 281 -0.38 -19.37 13.10
C ALA A 281 -0.41 -17.97 13.73
N TRP A 282 0.54 -17.10 13.37
CA TRP A 282 0.56 -15.73 13.84
C TRP A 282 -0.67 -14.95 13.38
N ILE A 283 -1.03 -15.04 12.09
CA ILE A 283 -2.22 -14.39 11.53
C ILE A 283 -3.49 -14.84 12.24
N LYS A 284 -3.67 -16.15 12.39
CA LYS A 284 -4.84 -16.72 13.08
C LYS A 284 -4.98 -16.20 14.50
N LEU A 285 -3.90 -16.24 15.27
CA LEU A 285 -3.90 -15.74 16.64
C LEU A 285 -4.15 -14.23 16.70
N TYR A 286 -3.58 -13.47 15.76
CA TYR A 286 -3.79 -12.03 15.69
C TYR A 286 -5.25 -11.69 15.36
N VAL A 287 -5.85 -12.34 14.34
CA VAL A 287 -7.25 -12.13 13.96
C VAL A 287 -8.21 -12.55 15.09
N ASN A 288 -7.93 -13.66 15.78
CA ASN A 288 -8.76 -14.13 16.86
C ASN A 288 -8.67 -13.25 18.14
N ASN A 289 -7.65 -12.41 18.26
CA ASN A 289 -7.36 -11.69 19.50
C ASN A 289 -7.46 -10.18 19.42
N TYR A 290 -7.33 -9.57 18.23
CA TYR A 290 -7.31 -8.10 18.16
C TYR A 290 -8.66 -7.48 18.56
N ASN A 291 -8.59 -6.33 19.25
CA ASN A 291 -9.74 -5.51 19.56
C ASN A 291 -9.93 -4.46 18.46
N GLU A 292 -11.00 -4.60 17.68
CA GLU A 292 -11.26 -3.76 16.51
C GLU A 292 -11.55 -2.31 16.89
N GLN A 293 -10.94 -1.41 16.16
CA GLN A 293 -11.08 0.03 16.33
C GLN A 293 -11.50 0.69 15.01
N THR A 294 -12.22 1.80 15.11
CA THR A 294 -12.77 2.50 13.94
C THR A 294 -11.76 3.34 13.15
N ASP A 295 -10.63 3.71 13.76
CA ASP A 295 -9.58 4.56 13.17
C ASP A 295 -8.29 4.46 14.01
N ASP A 296 -7.14 4.82 13.43
CA ASP A 296 -5.88 4.97 14.16
C ASP A 296 -5.93 6.04 15.27
N GLY A 297 -6.86 7.01 15.19
CA GLY A 297 -7.05 8.03 16.22
C GLY A 297 -7.47 7.46 17.58
N PRO A 298 -8.55 6.67 17.68
CA PRO A 298 -8.91 5.96 18.90
C PRO A 298 -7.80 5.08 19.46
N ILE A 299 -7.07 4.35 18.60
CA ILE A 299 -5.92 3.54 19.02
C ILE A 299 -4.87 4.43 19.69
N CYS A 300 -4.47 5.52 19.02
CA CYS A 300 -3.49 6.47 19.54
C CYS A 300 -3.93 7.04 20.89
N ASN A 301 -5.18 7.53 20.98
CA ASN A 301 -5.73 8.14 22.19
C ASN A 301 -5.72 7.16 23.38
N THR A 302 -6.02 5.90 23.13
CA THR A 302 -5.94 4.86 24.17
C THR A 302 -4.50 4.64 24.60
N LEU A 303 -3.57 4.43 23.67
CA LEU A 303 -2.19 4.10 24.00
C LEU A 303 -1.44 5.22 24.75
N VAL A 304 -1.79 6.49 24.52
CA VAL A 304 -1.13 7.63 25.17
C VAL A 304 -1.70 7.95 26.57
N ASP A 305 -2.82 7.34 26.96
CA ASP A 305 -3.42 7.52 28.28
C ASP A 305 -2.74 6.62 29.32
N ALA A 306 -2.26 7.22 30.42
CA ALA A 306 -1.58 6.49 31.51
C ALA A 306 -2.46 5.41 32.19
N SER A 307 -3.78 5.47 32.01
CA SER A 307 -4.71 4.48 32.54
C SER A 307 -4.79 3.19 31.72
N ALA A 308 -4.33 3.23 30.45
CA ALA A 308 -4.40 2.11 29.50
C ALA A 308 -3.28 1.07 29.66
N LYS A 309 -2.78 0.93 30.86
CA LYS A 309 -1.67 0.05 31.26
C LYS A 309 -1.58 -1.21 30.40
N ASP A 310 -0.39 -1.47 29.87
CA ASP A 310 -0.07 -2.67 29.10
C ASP A 310 -0.84 -2.84 27.76
N GLN A 311 -1.75 -1.93 27.42
CA GLN A 311 -2.48 -2.00 26.16
C GLN A 311 -1.52 -1.85 24.98
N SER A 312 -1.67 -2.70 23.96
CA SER A 312 -0.90 -2.65 22.73
C SER A 312 -1.77 -2.37 21.50
N GLY A 313 -1.16 -2.02 20.39
CA GLY A 313 -1.87 -1.79 19.13
C GLY A 313 -0.95 -1.64 17.94
N LEU A 314 -1.54 -1.69 16.75
CA LEU A 314 -0.90 -1.42 15.46
C LEU A 314 -1.56 -0.18 14.85
N LEU A 315 -0.80 0.89 14.68
CA LEU A 315 -1.31 2.17 14.20
C LEU A 315 -0.26 2.95 13.41
N VAL A 316 -0.74 3.92 12.61
CA VAL A 316 0.16 4.83 11.88
C VAL A 316 1.00 5.64 12.85
N TYR A 317 2.33 5.53 12.74
CA TYR A 317 3.29 6.19 13.64
C TYR A 317 3.02 7.70 13.77
N SER A 318 2.72 8.36 12.66
CA SER A 318 2.52 9.81 12.61
C SER A 318 1.31 10.32 13.41
N LYS A 319 0.42 9.44 13.91
CA LYS A 319 -0.67 9.86 14.81
C LYS A 319 -0.16 10.47 16.12
N LEU A 320 1.02 10.08 16.57
CA LEU A 320 1.64 10.64 17.78
C LEU A 320 1.86 12.17 17.71
N ARG A 321 1.96 12.76 16.49
CA ARG A 321 2.13 14.20 16.31
C ARG A 321 0.99 15.05 16.89
N SER A 322 -0.23 14.50 16.90
CA SER A 322 -1.44 15.19 17.30
C SER A 322 -1.80 15.03 18.77
N VAL A 323 -0.93 14.37 19.54
CA VAL A 323 -1.16 14.14 20.98
C VAL A 323 -0.99 15.45 21.74
N GLU A 324 -2.07 15.87 22.42
CA GLU A 324 -2.06 17.01 23.34
C GLU A 324 -1.60 16.52 24.72
N GLU A 325 -0.41 16.94 25.12
CA GLU A 325 0.22 16.53 26.38
C GLU A 325 -0.56 17.05 27.60
N SER A 326 -0.78 16.18 28.57
CA SER A 326 -1.40 16.50 29.85
C SER A 326 -0.79 15.67 31.00
N SER A 327 -1.31 15.75 32.19
CA SER A 327 -0.83 14.94 33.33
C SER A 327 -1.06 13.42 33.16
N SER A 328 -2.07 13.03 32.38
CA SER A 328 -2.42 11.62 32.14
C SER A 328 -2.20 11.17 30.69
N VAL A 329 -2.14 12.10 29.73
CA VAL A 329 -1.99 11.82 28.30
C VAL A 329 -0.63 12.33 27.84
N SER A 330 0.20 11.43 27.35
CA SER A 330 1.55 11.78 26.89
C SER A 330 2.09 10.75 25.89
N VAL A 331 2.84 11.22 24.88
CA VAL A 331 3.61 10.30 24.01
C VAL A 331 4.67 9.52 24.79
N LYS A 332 5.07 9.98 25.99
CA LYS A 332 5.98 9.27 26.88
C LYS A 332 5.39 8.00 27.48
N ASN A 333 4.06 7.86 27.46
CA ASN A 333 3.36 6.67 27.92
C ASN A 333 3.38 5.54 26.90
N VAL A 334 4.00 5.76 25.72
CA VAL A 334 4.03 4.80 24.60
C VAL A 334 5.44 4.41 24.25
N ASN A 335 5.65 3.11 24.13
CA ASN A 335 6.85 2.55 23.53
C ASN A 335 6.53 2.00 22.14
N VAL A 336 7.42 2.26 21.19
CA VAL A 336 7.47 1.55 19.89
C VAL A 336 8.20 0.24 20.12
N ALA A 337 7.54 -0.89 19.84
CA ALA A 337 8.09 -2.20 20.16
C ALA A 337 9.44 -2.46 19.48
N ALA A 338 9.56 -2.16 18.19
CA ALA A 338 10.79 -2.33 17.43
C ALA A 338 11.95 -1.44 17.92
N TYR A 339 11.71 -0.44 18.77
CA TYR A 339 12.77 0.40 19.34
C TYR A 339 13.39 -0.20 20.60
N GLN A 340 12.79 -1.27 21.14
CA GLN A 340 13.30 -1.94 22.32
C GLN A 340 14.56 -2.74 21.98
N ASP A 341 15.59 -2.67 22.84
CA ASP A 341 16.81 -3.43 22.67
C ASP A 341 16.51 -4.93 22.63
N GLY A 342 16.98 -5.60 21.58
CA GLY A 342 16.78 -7.03 21.41
C GLY A 342 15.40 -7.46 20.89
N TYR A 343 14.54 -6.52 20.48
CA TYR A 343 13.29 -6.86 19.81
C TYR A 343 13.49 -7.82 18.63
N LYS A 344 12.58 -8.77 18.44
CA LYS A 344 12.64 -9.80 17.40
C LYS A 344 11.36 -9.84 16.56
N GLY A 345 11.55 -9.96 15.27
CA GLY A 345 10.50 -10.14 14.27
C GLY A 345 9.90 -8.81 13.80
N ILE A 346 8.77 -8.89 13.14
CA ILE A 346 8.15 -7.79 12.43
C ILE A 346 7.86 -6.58 13.32
N GLY A 347 8.33 -5.40 12.92
CA GLY A 347 8.11 -4.14 13.65
C GLY A 347 6.82 -3.41 13.25
N GLY A 348 6.24 -3.77 12.12
CA GLY A 348 5.02 -3.16 11.59
C GLY A 348 4.85 -3.38 10.10
N TYR A 349 4.05 -2.53 9.46
CA TYR A 349 3.68 -2.59 8.06
C TYR A 349 3.85 -1.25 7.35
N GLY A 350 4.60 -1.23 6.26
CA GLY A 350 4.77 -0.10 5.36
C GLY A 350 3.89 -0.27 4.13
N TYR A 351 3.02 0.71 3.87
CA TYR A 351 2.12 0.74 2.73
C TYR A 351 2.20 2.07 2.00
N CYS A 352 1.84 2.08 0.73
CA CYS A 352 2.00 3.26 -0.10
C CYS A 352 0.67 3.95 -0.42
N HIS A 353 0.77 5.26 -0.66
CA HIS A 353 -0.21 5.98 -1.45
C HIS A 353 0.29 6.05 -2.89
N TYR A 354 -0.52 5.55 -3.81
CA TYR A 354 -0.21 5.47 -5.23
C TYR A 354 -0.95 6.52 -6.05
N LEU A 355 -0.31 6.98 -7.11
CA LEU A 355 -0.81 8.02 -8.01
C LEU A 355 -1.13 7.43 -9.38
N PHE A 356 -2.28 7.83 -9.93
CA PHE A 356 -2.71 7.38 -11.26
C PHE A 356 -3.44 8.49 -12.01
N VAL A 357 -3.32 8.48 -13.33
CA VAL A 357 -4.21 9.19 -14.24
C VAL A 357 -5.47 8.33 -14.45
N THR A 358 -6.65 8.94 -14.48
CA THR A 358 -7.89 8.17 -14.75
C THR A 358 -8.05 7.90 -16.25
N LYS A 359 -8.68 6.78 -16.61
CA LYS A 359 -8.89 6.34 -18.01
C LYS A 359 -9.51 7.41 -18.91
N ASN A 360 -10.48 8.16 -18.38
CA ASN A 360 -11.23 9.18 -19.12
C ASN A 360 -10.92 10.58 -18.57
N SER A 361 -9.65 10.81 -18.16
CA SER A 361 -9.21 12.08 -17.58
C SER A 361 -9.56 13.25 -18.51
N PRO A 362 -10.25 14.28 -18.00
CA PRO A 362 -10.54 15.48 -18.78
C PRO A 362 -9.32 16.40 -18.95
N LEU A 363 -8.30 16.23 -18.11
CA LEU A 363 -7.08 17.06 -18.06
C LEU A 363 -5.82 16.17 -17.88
N PRO A 364 -5.51 15.27 -18.82
CA PRO A 364 -4.44 14.29 -18.66
C PRO A 364 -3.04 14.91 -18.57
N TRP A 365 -2.73 15.96 -19.32
CA TRP A 365 -1.45 16.67 -19.22
C TRP A 365 -1.27 17.33 -17.87
N THR A 366 -2.33 17.96 -17.37
CA THR A 366 -2.34 18.61 -16.05
C THR A 366 -2.23 17.57 -14.94
N ALA A 367 -2.86 16.41 -15.09
CA ALA A 367 -2.72 15.29 -14.18
C ALA A 367 -1.26 14.78 -14.13
N CYS A 368 -0.62 14.53 -15.30
CA CYS A 368 0.79 14.14 -15.35
C CYS A 368 1.71 15.19 -14.73
N ALA A 369 1.51 16.47 -15.06
CA ALA A 369 2.32 17.56 -14.49
C ALA A 369 2.16 17.67 -12.96
N PHE A 370 0.95 17.52 -12.44
CA PHE A 370 0.72 17.58 -10.99
C PHE A 370 1.28 16.34 -10.26
N ILE A 371 1.16 15.15 -10.85
CA ILE A 371 1.79 13.92 -10.35
C ILE A 371 3.32 14.09 -10.28
N ALA A 372 3.93 14.59 -11.36
CA ALA A 372 5.36 14.84 -11.39
C ALA A 372 5.77 15.90 -10.34
N TYR A 373 5.02 16.99 -10.23
CA TYR A 373 5.25 18.04 -9.22
C TYR A 373 5.25 17.49 -7.80
N MET A 374 4.26 16.63 -7.44
CA MET A 374 4.15 16.02 -6.12
C MET A 374 5.28 15.04 -5.81
N THR A 375 5.78 14.33 -6.82
CA THR A 375 6.77 13.26 -6.63
C THR A 375 8.21 13.70 -6.86
N CYS A 376 8.43 14.83 -7.54
CA CYS A 376 9.77 15.26 -7.94
C CYS A 376 10.19 16.60 -7.32
N THR A 377 9.35 17.23 -6.48
CA THR A 377 9.71 18.50 -5.82
C THR A 377 9.43 18.48 -4.33
N GLU A 378 10.29 19.16 -3.54
CA GLU A 378 10.08 19.34 -2.10
C GLU A 378 8.72 20.00 -1.82
N LYS A 379 8.43 21.10 -2.51
CA LYS A 379 7.18 21.86 -2.36
C LYS A 379 5.94 21.03 -2.71
N GLY A 380 6.02 20.22 -3.73
CA GLY A 380 4.93 19.31 -4.13
C GLY A 380 4.67 18.24 -3.09
N PHE A 381 5.72 17.72 -2.46
CA PHE A 381 5.62 16.69 -1.43
C PHE A 381 5.36 17.22 -0.02
N GLU A 382 5.63 18.49 0.26
CA GLU A 382 5.53 19.12 1.60
C GLU A 382 4.25 18.75 2.38
N PRO A 383 3.04 18.70 1.77
CA PRO A 383 1.81 18.35 2.49
C PRO A 383 1.81 16.95 3.11
N TRP A 384 2.59 16.01 2.59
CA TRP A 384 2.65 14.63 3.10
C TRP A 384 3.84 14.38 4.01
N GLY A 385 4.95 15.08 3.81
CA GLY A 385 6.19 14.88 4.56
C GLY A 385 6.17 15.52 5.93
N LYS A 386 5.81 16.80 6.00
CA LYS A 386 5.97 17.65 7.17
C LYS A 386 5.34 17.05 8.44
N ASP A 387 4.08 17.22 8.67
CA ASP A 387 3.40 16.74 9.89
C ASP A 387 2.83 15.34 9.77
N MET A 388 2.87 14.76 8.58
CA MET A 388 2.22 13.50 8.28
C MET A 388 3.12 12.28 8.41
N GLY A 389 4.43 12.49 8.51
CA GLY A 389 5.39 11.40 8.64
C GLY A 389 5.38 10.44 7.46
N GLY A 390 4.96 10.92 6.28
CA GLY A 390 5.09 10.16 5.04
C GLY A 390 6.52 10.23 4.52
N TYR A 391 7.05 9.10 4.08
CA TYR A 391 8.38 9.03 3.48
C TYR A 391 8.24 9.16 1.96
N SER A 392 8.93 10.16 1.38
CA SER A 392 8.91 10.35 -0.07
C SER A 392 9.44 9.10 -0.79
N SER A 393 8.78 8.72 -1.86
CA SER A 393 9.26 7.65 -2.75
C SER A 393 10.40 8.10 -3.67
N ASN A 394 10.67 9.40 -3.72
CA ASN A 394 11.79 9.97 -4.48
C ASN A 394 12.96 10.25 -3.53
N PRO A 395 14.12 9.55 -3.67
CA PRO A 395 15.25 9.71 -2.78
C PRO A 395 15.82 11.14 -2.73
N GLU A 396 15.79 11.87 -3.84
CA GLU A 396 16.31 13.23 -3.89
C GLU A 396 15.39 14.19 -3.12
N VAL A 397 14.08 14.06 -3.27
CA VAL A 397 13.09 14.82 -2.49
C VAL A 397 13.20 14.48 -1.01
N ALA A 398 13.41 13.22 -0.66
CA ALA A 398 13.61 12.81 0.73
C ALA A 398 14.83 13.49 1.36
N LYS A 399 15.97 13.56 0.65
CA LYS A 399 17.19 14.24 1.12
C LYS A 399 16.98 15.76 1.30
N GLU A 400 16.29 16.40 0.36
CA GLU A 400 15.98 17.84 0.43
C GLU A 400 15.13 18.15 1.67
N ILE A 401 14.10 17.32 1.92
CA ILE A 401 13.23 17.47 3.08
C ILE A 401 14.00 17.24 4.38
N GLU A 402 14.82 16.21 4.49
CA GLU A 402 15.65 15.95 5.66
C GLU A 402 16.63 17.10 5.95
N ALA A 403 17.17 17.73 4.92
CA ALA A 403 18.07 18.87 5.05
C ALA A 403 17.36 20.13 5.51
N THR A 404 16.11 20.33 5.13
CA THR A 404 15.30 21.54 5.35
C THR A 404 14.52 21.46 6.67
N PHE A 405 13.94 20.30 6.98
CA PHE A 405 13.17 20.08 8.21
C PHE A 405 14.08 19.56 9.32
N LYS A 406 14.79 20.45 9.98
CA LYS A 406 15.53 20.10 11.19
C LYS A 406 14.56 19.72 12.29
N HIS A 407 14.89 18.66 13.02
CA HIS A 407 14.21 18.28 14.25
C HIS A 407 14.15 19.49 15.19
N SER A 408 12.94 19.99 15.46
CA SER A 408 12.78 21.10 16.41
C SER A 408 12.77 20.54 17.82
N GLU A 409 13.70 20.98 18.64
CA GLU A 409 13.63 20.79 20.09
C GLU A 409 12.39 21.53 20.60
N GLY A 410 11.36 20.80 21.06
CA GLY A 410 10.25 21.41 21.78
C GLY A 410 8.87 21.36 21.12
N GLY A 411 8.56 20.42 20.27
CA GLY A 411 7.18 20.12 19.90
C GLY A 411 6.66 20.85 18.67
N GLY A 412 7.52 21.18 17.74
CA GLY A 412 7.16 21.61 16.40
C GLY A 412 6.87 20.42 15.48
N THR A 413 6.53 20.76 14.26
CA THR A 413 6.37 19.83 13.15
C THR A 413 7.74 19.24 12.78
N GLU A 414 7.95 17.96 13.08
CA GLU A 414 9.19 17.25 12.82
C GLU A 414 9.06 16.32 11.61
N PHE A 415 10.11 16.27 10.81
CA PHE A 415 10.26 15.20 9.83
C PHE A 415 11.54 14.42 10.16
N PRO A 416 11.47 13.11 10.26
CA PRO A 416 10.25 12.28 10.40
C PRO A 416 9.48 12.59 11.71
N ALA A 417 8.19 12.24 11.76
CA ALA A 417 7.31 12.60 12.88
C ALA A 417 7.88 12.16 14.24
N LYS A 418 7.88 13.05 15.22
CA LYS A 418 8.20 12.82 16.65
C LYS A 418 9.04 11.56 16.96
N ASN A 419 10.37 11.67 16.91
CA ASN A 419 11.29 10.57 17.22
C ASN A 419 11.19 9.35 16.31
N ASP A 420 10.51 9.43 15.20
CA ASP A 420 10.55 8.42 14.16
C ASP A 420 11.99 8.30 13.61
N ARG A 421 12.51 7.09 13.55
CA ARG A 421 13.87 6.82 13.09
C ARG A 421 14.05 6.90 11.58
N GLY A 422 12.96 7.15 10.83
CA GLY A 422 12.99 7.31 9.37
C GLY A 422 12.92 6.00 8.60
N PHE A 423 12.63 6.11 7.30
CA PHE A 423 12.36 4.95 6.45
C PHE A 423 13.55 4.00 6.28
N GLU A 424 14.76 4.53 6.20
CA GLU A 424 15.97 3.72 6.09
C GLU A 424 16.12 2.79 7.31
N TRP A 425 15.90 3.31 8.52
CA TRP A 425 15.93 2.49 9.72
C TRP A 425 14.84 1.43 9.73
N TRP A 426 13.61 1.80 9.36
CA TRP A 426 12.47 0.87 9.32
C TRP A 426 12.65 -0.24 8.30
N SER A 427 13.18 0.07 7.13
CA SER A 427 13.37 -0.91 6.05
C SER A 427 14.57 -1.85 6.27
N THR A 428 15.52 -1.47 7.14
CA THR A 428 16.75 -2.23 7.39
C THR A 428 16.80 -2.88 8.76
N THR A 429 16.47 -2.12 9.82
CA THR A 429 16.62 -2.53 11.22
C THR A 429 15.28 -2.81 11.90
N GLY A 430 14.27 -2.03 11.56
CA GLY A 430 12.93 -2.09 12.17
C GLY A 430 12.05 -3.23 11.66
N GLU A 431 12.55 -4.06 10.76
CA GLU A 431 11.85 -5.21 10.16
C GLU A 431 10.40 -4.86 9.72
N LEU A 432 10.27 -3.75 8.99
CA LEU A 432 8.99 -3.32 8.46
C LEU A 432 8.59 -4.22 7.28
N VAL A 433 7.41 -4.83 7.38
CA VAL A 433 6.79 -5.55 6.26
C VAL A 433 6.35 -4.52 5.23
N LEU A 434 6.89 -4.59 4.01
CA LEU A 434 6.57 -3.63 2.94
C LEU A 434 5.50 -4.21 2.02
N GLU A 435 4.50 -3.39 1.67
CA GLU A 435 3.45 -3.77 0.74
C GLU A 435 4.02 -4.11 -0.64
N ASP A 436 3.58 -5.25 -1.16
CA ASP A 436 3.76 -5.64 -2.56
C ASP A 436 2.37 -5.88 -3.17
N PRO A 437 1.87 -4.94 -3.99
CA PRO A 437 0.56 -5.06 -4.61
C PRO A 437 0.39 -6.31 -5.48
N ALA A 438 1.45 -6.73 -6.18
CA ALA A 438 1.41 -7.91 -7.03
C ALA A 438 1.25 -9.18 -6.19
N TYR A 439 2.04 -9.33 -5.13
CA TYR A 439 1.89 -10.45 -4.20
C TYR A 439 0.53 -10.46 -3.50
N CYS A 440 0.08 -9.32 -2.98
CA CYS A 440 -1.26 -9.22 -2.36
C CYS A 440 -2.37 -9.65 -3.32
N SER A 441 -2.28 -9.26 -4.59
CA SER A 441 -3.24 -9.65 -5.63
C SER A 441 -3.18 -11.14 -5.93
N GLU A 442 -1.97 -11.72 -6.01
CA GLU A 442 -1.76 -13.16 -6.26
C GLU A 442 -2.42 -14.02 -5.18
N VAL A 443 -2.23 -13.65 -3.90
CA VAL A 443 -2.72 -14.46 -2.77
C VAL A 443 -4.12 -14.04 -2.28
N ALA A 444 -4.74 -13.02 -2.87
CA ALA A 444 -6.02 -12.46 -2.40
C ALA A 444 -7.15 -13.51 -2.37
N PHE A 445 -7.22 -14.37 -3.39
CA PHE A 445 -8.24 -15.42 -3.47
C PHE A 445 -7.96 -16.60 -2.53
N SER A 446 -6.71 -16.95 -2.31
CA SER A 446 -6.31 -18.08 -1.44
C SER A 446 -6.17 -17.62 0.02
N VAL A 447 -5.10 -16.94 0.35
CA VAL A 447 -4.82 -16.46 1.72
C VAL A 447 -5.85 -15.42 2.18
N GLY A 448 -6.25 -14.50 1.31
CA GLY A 448 -7.27 -13.49 1.64
C GLY A 448 -8.60 -14.12 2.05
N SER A 449 -9.08 -15.13 1.30
CA SER A 449 -10.30 -15.86 1.66
C SER A 449 -10.14 -16.73 2.91
N TRP A 450 -8.94 -17.25 3.15
CA TRP A 450 -8.64 -17.99 4.38
C TRP A 450 -8.71 -17.06 5.61
N ILE A 451 -8.22 -15.82 5.50
CA ILE A 451 -8.35 -14.81 6.56
C ILE A 451 -9.82 -14.47 6.83
N ASP A 452 -10.67 -14.34 5.80
CA ASP A 452 -12.08 -13.95 5.92
C ASP A 452 -12.95 -14.94 6.70
N VAL A 453 -12.50 -16.18 6.86
CA VAL A 453 -13.25 -17.21 7.59
C VAL A 453 -12.71 -17.49 8.99
N LEU A 454 -11.71 -16.71 9.44
CA LEU A 454 -11.21 -16.83 10.80
C LEU A 454 -12.19 -16.21 11.82
N ASP A 455 -12.23 -16.80 13.02
CA ASP A 455 -13.01 -16.23 14.12
C ASP A 455 -12.40 -14.90 14.59
N HIS A 456 -13.25 -13.93 14.90
CA HIS A 456 -12.86 -12.62 15.41
C HIS A 456 -13.16 -12.50 16.91
N TYR A 457 -12.31 -11.77 17.63
CA TYR A 457 -12.53 -11.44 19.02
C TYR A 457 -13.74 -10.51 19.17
N SER A 458 -14.65 -10.83 20.06
CA SER A 458 -15.77 -9.97 20.45
C SER A 458 -15.56 -9.48 21.88
N ALA A 459 -15.23 -8.21 22.05
CA ALA A 459 -15.11 -7.62 23.38
C ALA A 459 -16.49 -7.64 24.07
N GLY A 460 -16.68 -8.57 25.01
CA GLY A 460 -17.91 -8.66 25.80
C GLY A 460 -18.67 -9.99 25.74
N GLU A 461 -18.13 -11.02 25.09
CA GLU A 461 -18.59 -12.42 25.24
C GLU A 461 -17.90 -13.13 26.38
#